data_1fee0078e12f9af0bc1ba4cec66c98e4
#
_entry.id   1fee0078e12f9af0bc1ba4cec66c98e4
#
_cell.length_a   1.000
_cell.length_b   1.000
_cell.length_c   1.000
_cell.angle_alpha   90.00
_cell.angle_beta   90.00
_cell.angle_gamma   90.00
#
_symmetry.space_group_name_H-M   'P 1'
#
loop_
_entity.id
_entity.type
_entity.pdbx_description
1 polymer ?
#
loop_
_entity_poly.entity_id
_entity_poly.type
_entity_poly.pdbx_seq_one_letter_code
_entity_poly.pdbx_strand_id
1 'polypeptide(L)'
;MILIRAGRVLGPAEGLDIKADVVLDGDRIAGIFPADQGGAEGAPGFSTRERQYEQIIEAEGLAAAPGLVDVHVHFRDPGPTYKEDIHTGARAAAKGGFTTVVCMANTNPIVDNEETLRYVLEEGKKTGIHVLSCAAVSKGFAGRELTDMEGLLAAGAAGFT
;
A
#
# COMPACT_ATOMS: atom_id res chain seq x y z
N MET A 1 -16.79 -9.53 6.28
CA MET A 1 -16.62 -8.14 6.75
C MET A 1 -15.83 -8.10 8.04
N ILE A 2 -15.03 -7.05 8.26
CA ILE A 2 -14.26 -6.80 9.48
C ILE A 2 -14.79 -5.52 10.12
N LEU A 3 -15.00 -5.52 11.43
CA LEU A 3 -15.34 -4.34 12.22
C LEU A 3 -14.11 -3.91 13.04
N ILE A 4 -13.66 -2.67 12.86
CA ILE A 4 -12.69 -2.01 13.73
C ILE A 4 -13.48 -1.09 14.66
N ARG A 5 -13.52 -1.41 15.97
CA ARG A 5 -14.41 -0.75 16.93
C ARG A 5 -13.67 0.27 17.80
N ALA A 6 -14.32 1.40 18.02
CA ALA A 6 -13.93 2.43 18.99
C ALA A 6 -12.53 3.05 18.79
N GLY A 7 -11.97 3.02 17.57
CA GLY A 7 -10.70 3.65 17.23
C GLY A 7 -10.78 5.16 17.09
N ARG A 8 -9.64 5.87 17.20
CA ARG A 8 -9.51 7.24 16.67
C ARG A 8 -9.28 7.14 15.17
N VAL A 9 -10.22 7.61 14.37
CA VAL A 9 -10.13 7.55 12.90
C VAL A 9 -9.60 8.87 12.37
N LEU A 10 -8.49 8.78 11.61
CA LEU A 10 -7.83 9.91 11.00
C LEU A 10 -8.01 9.85 9.47
N GLY A 11 -8.52 10.91 8.87
CA GLY A 11 -8.65 11.10 7.44
C GLY A 11 -8.08 12.45 7.03
N PRO A 12 -6.74 12.57 6.81
CA PRO A 12 -6.11 13.87 6.59
C PRO A 12 -6.66 14.64 5.39
N ALA A 13 -7.08 13.93 4.34
CA ALA A 13 -7.64 14.55 3.13
C ALA A 13 -8.98 15.25 3.39
N GLU A 14 -9.79 14.70 4.29
CA GLU A 14 -11.12 15.20 4.67
C GLU A 14 -11.07 16.02 5.97
N GLY A 15 -9.90 16.16 6.59
CA GLY A 15 -9.75 16.77 7.92
C GLY A 15 -10.43 15.96 9.04
N LEU A 16 -10.60 14.65 8.83
CA LEU A 16 -11.28 13.78 9.77
C LEU A 16 -10.35 13.42 10.94
N ASP A 17 -10.84 13.65 12.15
CA ASP A 17 -10.18 13.23 13.41
C ASP A 17 -11.29 12.97 14.44
N ILE A 18 -11.84 11.77 14.47
CA ILE A 18 -12.99 11.42 15.29
C ILE A 18 -12.83 10.04 15.94
N LYS A 19 -13.55 9.79 17.03
CA LYS A 19 -13.76 8.43 17.53
C LYS A 19 -14.87 7.78 16.73
N ALA A 20 -14.59 6.66 16.07
CA ALA A 20 -15.54 5.99 15.20
C ALA A 20 -15.27 4.49 15.10
N ASP A 21 -16.27 3.77 14.62
CA ASP A 21 -16.12 2.40 14.10
C ASP A 21 -15.86 2.44 12.59
N VAL A 22 -15.02 1.55 12.10
CA VAL A 22 -14.77 1.37 10.67
C VAL A 22 -15.18 -0.04 10.27
N VAL A 23 -16.00 -0.15 9.24
CA VAL A 23 -16.38 -1.45 8.66
C VAL A 23 -15.66 -1.63 7.33
N LEU A 24 -14.98 -2.77 7.20
CA LEU A 24 -14.31 -3.19 5.97
C LEU A 24 -15.13 -4.32 5.32
N ASP A 25 -15.27 -4.25 3.99
CA ASP A 25 -15.85 -5.29 3.16
C ASP A 25 -14.88 -5.63 2.03
N GLY A 26 -14.20 -6.77 2.17
CA GLY A 26 -13.09 -7.11 1.29
C GLY A 26 -11.96 -6.08 1.37
N ASP A 27 -11.65 -5.45 0.25
CA ASP A 27 -10.60 -4.44 0.09
C ASP A 27 -11.10 -2.99 0.22
N ARG A 28 -12.35 -2.79 0.68
CA ARG A 28 -12.99 -1.47 0.74
C ARG A 28 -13.47 -1.11 2.13
N ILE A 29 -13.44 0.18 2.42
CA ILE A 29 -14.13 0.74 3.58
C ILE A 29 -15.61 0.83 3.22
N ALA A 30 -16.44 0.00 3.87
CA ALA A 30 -17.89 -0.01 3.69
C ALA A 30 -18.57 1.16 4.44
N GLY A 31 -17.97 1.63 5.53
CA GLY A 31 -18.46 2.79 6.26
C GLY A 31 -17.58 3.18 7.44
N ILE A 32 -17.69 4.45 7.82
CA ILE A 32 -17.12 5.03 9.04
C ILE A 32 -18.29 5.57 9.85
N PHE A 33 -18.43 5.12 11.09
CA PHE A 33 -19.61 5.38 11.93
C PHE A 33 -19.16 6.08 13.22
N PRO A 34 -19.43 7.40 13.35
CA PRO A 34 -19.07 8.18 14.53
C PRO A 34 -19.62 7.58 15.82
N ALA A 35 -18.80 7.50 16.86
CA ALA A 35 -19.18 6.89 18.13
C ALA A 35 -20.28 7.65 18.86
N ASP A 36 -20.34 8.98 18.71
CA ASP A 36 -21.38 9.87 19.25
C ASP A 36 -22.76 9.69 18.58
N GLN A 37 -22.77 9.01 17.42
CA GLN A 37 -23.99 8.64 16.68
C GLN A 37 -24.34 7.15 16.84
N GLY A 38 -23.74 6.48 17.82
CA GLY A 38 -24.00 5.06 18.13
C GLY A 38 -23.08 4.08 17.42
N GLY A 39 -22.07 4.55 16.69
CA GLY A 39 -21.10 3.71 15.97
C GLY A 39 -21.77 2.81 14.92
N ALA A 40 -21.11 1.72 14.56
CA ALA A 40 -21.65 0.74 13.61
C ALA A 40 -22.90 0.01 14.17
N GLU A 41 -23.02 -0.11 15.47
CA GLU A 41 -24.19 -0.75 16.12
C GLU A 41 -25.48 0.06 15.96
N GLY A 42 -25.38 1.37 15.88
CA GLY A 42 -26.51 2.27 15.61
C GLY A 42 -26.88 2.41 14.13
N ALA A 43 -26.04 1.91 13.23
CA ALA A 43 -26.22 2.09 11.80
C ALA A 43 -27.02 0.94 11.18
N PRO A 44 -28.12 1.24 10.44
CA PRO A 44 -28.91 0.21 9.77
C PRO A 44 -28.07 -0.64 8.82
N GLY A 45 -28.20 -1.97 8.93
CA GLY A 45 -27.47 -2.94 8.12
C GLY A 45 -26.00 -3.17 8.50
N PHE A 46 -25.50 -2.51 9.57
CA PHE A 46 -24.13 -2.69 10.08
C PHE A 46 -24.08 -3.10 11.56
N SER A 47 -25.21 -3.08 12.26
CA SER A 47 -25.31 -3.54 13.64
C SER A 47 -24.82 -4.99 13.77
N THR A 48 -24.08 -5.30 14.83
CA THR A 48 -23.67 -6.67 15.17
C THR A 48 -24.86 -7.61 15.40
N ARG A 49 -26.06 -7.07 15.66
CA ARG A 49 -27.32 -7.84 15.75
C ARG A 49 -27.86 -8.24 14.38
N GLU A 50 -27.56 -7.46 13.35
CA GLU A 50 -28.02 -7.67 11.98
C GLU A 50 -26.99 -8.36 11.10
N ARG A 51 -25.72 -8.26 11.44
CA ARG A 51 -24.60 -8.84 10.69
C ARG A 51 -23.64 -9.62 11.57
N GLN A 52 -23.13 -10.71 11.02
CA GLN A 52 -22.02 -11.44 11.62
C GLN A 52 -20.73 -10.98 10.97
N TYR A 53 -19.86 -10.32 11.74
CA TYR A 53 -18.51 -9.97 11.30
C TYR A 53 -17.60 -11.19 11.42
N GLU A 54 -16.77 -11.42 10.43
CA GLU A 54 -15.73 -12.46 10.45
C GLU A 54 -14.68 -12.16 11.53
N GLN A 55 -14.42 -10.86 11.75
CA GLN A 55 -13.48 -10.39 12.77
C GLN A 55 -13.96 -9.07 13.35
N ILE A 56 -13.76 -8.91 14.65
CA ILE A 56 -13.90 -7.64 15.36
C ILE A 56 -12.55 -7.29 15.96
N ILE A 57 -12.04 -6.10 15.65
CA ILE A 57 -10.80 -5.54 16.17
C ILE A 57 -11.17 -4.44 17.16
N GLU A 58 -10.94 -4.66 18.43
CA GLU A 58 -11.13 -3.63 19.45
C GLU A 58 -9.96 -2.65 19.37
N ALA A 59 -10.23 -1.43 18.95
CA ALA A 59 -9.23 -0.40 18.66
C ALA A 59 -9.26 0.75 19.68
N GLU A 60 -9.80 0.53 20.87
CA GLU A 60 -9.79 1.55 21.92
C GLU A 60 -8.35 1.94 22.28
N GLY A 61 -8.06 3.25 22.22
CA GLY A 61 -6.71 3.77 22.42
C GLY A 61 -5.77 3.68 21.21
N LEU A 62 -6.24 3.07 20.10
CA LEU A 62 -5.50 2.99 18.85
C LEU A 62 -6.02 4.00 17.83
N ALA A 63 -5.22 4.28 16.81
CA ALA A 63 -5.61 5.10 15.68
C ALA A 63 -5.71 4.24 14.41
N ALA A 64 -6.79 4.45 13.65
CA ALA A 64 -6.95 3.97 12.28
C ALA A 64 -6.71 5.14 11.33
N ALA A 65 -5.79 4.98 10.40
CA ALA A 65 -5.42 5.99 9.43
C ALA A 65 -5.16 5.34 8.07
N PRO A 66 -5.13 6.12 6.97
CA PRO A 66 -4.58 5.62 5.71
C PRO A 66 -3.17 5.10 5.92
N GLY A 67 -2.83 3.99 5.24
CA GLY A 67 -1.49 3.42 5.32
C GLY A 67 -0.44 4.42 4.82
N LEU A 68 0.77 4.34 5.38
CA LEU A 68 1.88 5.18 4.97
C LEU A 68 2.34 4.81 3.56
N VAL A 69 2.86 5.81 2.84
CA VAL A 69 3.42 5.64 1.49
C VAL A 69 4.88 6.07 1.53
N ASP A 70 5.79 5.19 1.08
CA ASP A 70 7.18 5.53 0.89
C ASP A 70 7.50 5.53 -0.61
N VAL A 71 7.82 6.71 -1.14
CA VAL A 71 8.05 6.90 -2.57
C VAL A 71 9.51 6.67 -2.99
N HIS A 72 10.38 6.19 -2.09
CA HIS A 72 11.79 6.00 -2.39
C HIS A 72 12.42 4.88 -1.56
N VAL A 73 12.27 3.62 -2.00
CA VAL A 73 12.88 2.47 -1.33
C VAL A 73 13.81 1.68 -2.26
N HIS A 74 14.69 0.89 -1.65
CA HIS A 74 15.65 0.04 -2.37
C HIS A 74 15.51 -1.41 -1.91
N PHE A 75 14.65 -2.19 -2.51
CA PHE A 75 14.49 -3.62 -2.20
C PHE A 75 15.53 -4.52 -2.86
N ARG A 76 16.42 -3.96 -3.71
CA ARG A 76 17.59 -4.65 -4.28
C ARG A 76 17.27 -5.88 -5.15
N ASP A 77 16.03 -6.06 -5.53
CA ASP A 77 15.54 -7.19 -6.30
C ASP A 77 14.90 -6.67 -7.62
N PRO A 78 15.37 -7.16 -8.77
CA PRO A 78 16.36 -8.21 -9.00
C PRO A 78 17.81 -7.75 -8.69
N GLY A 79 18.66 -8.70 -8.31
CA GLY A 79 20.10 -8.48 -8.20
C GLY A 79 20.68 -8.81 -6.84
N PRO A 80 21.11 -7.81 -6.03
CA PRO A 80 21.75 -8.08 -4.75
C PRO A 80 20.77 -8.46 -3.63
N THR A 81 19.95 -9.48 -3.88
CA THR A 81 18.89 -10.00 -2.98
C THR A 81 19.40 -10.49 -1.63
N TYR A 82 20.71 -10.72 -1.51
CA TYR A 82 21.34 -11.00 -0.22
C TYR A 82 21.30 -9.80 0.75
N LYS A 83 21.04 -8.58 0.27
CA LYS A 83 20.88 -7.40 1.10
C LYS A 83 19.44 -7.19 1.51
N GLU A 84 18.53 -7.35 0.57
CA GLU A 84 17.08 -7.22 0.70
C GLU A 84 16.43 -7.78 -0.56
N ASP A 85 15.25 -8.36 -0.45
CA ASP A 85 14.40 -8.74 -1.57
C ASP A 85 13.01 -8.09 -1.45
N ILE A 86 12.20 -8.20 -2.49
CA ILE A 86 10.86 -7.61 -2.53
C ILE A 86 9.97 -8.14 -1.39
N HIS A 87 10.05 -9.42 -1.07
CA HIS A 87 9.20 -10.04 -0.06
C HIS A 87 9.61 -9.65 1.37
N THR A 88 10.91 -9.61 1.66
CA THR A 88 11.41 -9.24 2.99
C THR A 88 11.24 -7.74 3.22
N GLY A 89 11.53 -6.91 2.22
CA GLY A 89 11.31 -5.47 2.27
C GLY A 89 9.84 -5.11 2.44
N ALA A 90 8.95 -5.76 1.69
CA ALA A 90 7.51 -5.55 1.82
C ALA A 90 6.99 -5.94 3.21
N ARG A 91 7.48 -7.04 3.81
CA ARG A 91 7.11 -7.41 5.20
C ARG A 91 7.60 -6.38 6.21
N ALA A 92 8.81 -5.86 6.04
CA ALA A 92 9.34 -4.81 6.91
C ALA A 92 8.53 -3.51 6.78
N ALA A 93 8.20 -3.11 5.55
CA ALA A 93 7.35 -1.96 5.28
C ALA A 93 5.96 -2.11 5.91
N ALA A 94 5.29 -3.25 5.69
CA ALA A 94 3.98 -3.55 6.30
C ALA A 94 4.02 -3.47 7.82
N LYS A 95 5.08 -3.99 8.46
CA LYS A 95 5.26 -3.91 9.91
C LYS A 95 5.47 -2.48 10.39
N GLY A 96 6.00 -1.60 9.56
CA GLY A 96 6.14 -0.16 9.79
C GLY A 96 4.87 0.65 9.51
N GLY A 97 3.80 0.02 9.04
CA GLY A 97 2.54 0.70 8.69
C GLY A 97 2.51 1.26 7.27
N PHE A 98 3.49 0.92 6.43
CA PHE A 98 3.49 1.28 5.01
C PHE A 98 2.65 0.27 4.21
N THR A 99 1.68 0.80 3.46
CA THR A 99 0.82 0.00 2.58
C THR A 99 1.18 0.15 1.12
N THR A 100 2.04 1.13 0.80
CA THR A 100 2.53 1.36 -0.56
C THR A 100 3.99 1.80 -0.51
N VAL A 101 4.81 1.22 -1.38
CA VAL A 101 6.20 1.62 -1.57
C VAL A 101 6.53 1.77 -3.05
N VAL A 102 7.45 2.67 -3.39
CA VAL A 102 7.97 2.83 -4.76
C VAL A 102 9.44 2.48 -4.77
N CYS A 103 9.78 1.37 -5.44
CA CYS A 103 11.16 0.92 -5.59
C CYS A 103 11.92 1.78 -6.62
N MET A 104 13.17 2.06 -6.31
CA MET A 104 14.07 2.73 -7.24
C MET A 104 14.62 1.76 -8.28
N ALA A 105 14.92 2.29 -9.47
CA ALA A 105 15.33 1.51 -10.64
C ALA A 105 16.77 0.93 -10.58
N ASN A 106 17.53 1.19 -9.51
CA ASN A 106 18.93 0.80 -9.38
C ASN A 106 19.14 -0.65 -8.93
N THR A 107 18.48 -1.54 -9.59
CA THR A 107 18.57 -3.01 -9.45
C THR A 107 19.66 -3.58 -10.39
N ASN A 108 19.79 -4.89 -10.46
CA ASN A 108 20.66 -5.58 -11.41
C ASN A 108 19.97 -6.83 -11.96
N PRO A 109 19.45 -6.81 -13.21
CA PRO A 109 19.53 -5.69 -14.16
C PRO A 109 18.77 -4.44 -13.68
N ILE A 110 19.13 -3.29 -14.23
CA ILE A 110 18.49 -2.00 -13.99
C ILE A 110 17.06 -2.08 -14.55
N VAL A 111 16.11 -1.39 -13.90
CA VAL A 111 14.74 -1.28 -14.41
C VAL A 111 14.72 -0.21 -15.51
N ASP A 112 15.22 -0.56 -16.69
CA ASP A 112 15.32 0.30 -17.88
C ASP A 112 14.57 -0.28 -19.11
N ASN A 113 13.86 -1.38 -18.90
CA ASN A 113 13.07 -2.10 -19.90
C ASN A 113 11.82 -2.74 -19.25
N GLU A 114 10.84 -3.09 -20.07
CA GLU A 114 9.57 -3.66 -19.60
C GLU A 114 9.72 -5.00 -18.87
N GLU A 115 10.65 -5.84 -19.29
CA GLU A 115 10.82 -7.18 -18.70
C GLU A 115 11.22 -7.06 -17.23
N THR A 116 12.23 -6.24 -16.95
CA THR A 116 12.70 -5.99 -15.58
C THR A 116 11.64 -5.28 -14.73
N LEU A 117 10.91 -4.31 -15.32
CA LEU A 117 9.82 -3.63 -14.64
C LEU A 117 8.71 -4.63 -14.26
N ARG A 118 8.26 -5.46 -15.20
CA ARG A 118 7.22 -6.47 -14.96
C ARG A 118 7.62 -7.47 -13.88
N TYR A 119 8.88 -7.90 -13.86
CA TYR A 119 9.37 -8.75 -12.79
C TYR A 119 9.12 -8.12 -11.40
N VAL A 120 9.54 -6.87 -11.20
CA VAL A 120 9.35 -6.17 -9.91
C VAL A 120 7.87 -6.06 -9.55
N LEU A 121 7.02 -5.68 -10.50
CA LEU A 121 5.59 -5.54 -10.27
C LEU A 121 4.90 -6.88 -9.98
N GLU A 122 5.26 -7.96 -10.68
CA GLU A 122 4.68 -9.29 -10.46
C GLU A 122 5.13 -9.89 -9.11
N GLU A 123 6.40 -9.73 -8.72
CA GLU A 123 6.83 -10.12 -7.38
C GLU A 123 6.15 -9.27 -6.30
N GLY A 124 5.98 -7.98 -6.55
CA GLY A 124 5.25 -7.07 -5.68
C GLY A 124 3.81 -7.50 -5.41
N LYS A 125 3.09 -7.99 -6.44
CA LYS A 125 1.70 -8.50 -6.30
C LYS A 125 1.57 -9.70 -5.35
N LYS A 126 2.66 -10.42 -5.12
CA LYS A 126 2.69 -11.57 -4.20
C LYS A 126 2.90 -11.16 -2.74
N THR A 127 3.08 -9.86 -2.48
CA THR A 127 3.25 -9.30 -1.13
C THR A 127 1.93 -8.82 -0.55
N GLY A 128 1.91 -8.44 0.72
CA GLY A 128 0.71 -7.91 1.39
C GLY A 128 0.51 -6.40 1.25
N ILE A 129 1.37 -5.71 0.46
CA ILE A 129 1.31 -4.25 0.24
C ILE A 129 1.43 -3.93 -1.26
N HIS A 130 1.17 -2.69 -1.64
CA HIS A 130 1.42 -2.22 -3.00
C HIS A 130 2.91 -1.93 -3.21
N VAL A 131 3.57 -2.72 -4.05
CA VAL A 131 4.95 -2.50 -4.47
C VAL A 131 4.92 -1.98 -5.89
N LEU A 132 5.26 -0.71 -6.04
CA LEU A 132 5.41 0.00 -7.31
C LEU A 132 6.90 0.15 -7.62
N SER A 133 7.24 0.54 -8.86
CA SER A 133 8.63 0.77 -9.27
C SER A 133 8.75 2.00 -10.14
N CYS A 134 9.80 2.80 -9.92
CA CYS A 134 10.32 3.69 -10.93
C CYS A 134 11.07 2.90 -11.99
N ALA A 135 11.17 3.49 -13.20
CA ALA A 135 12.09 3.06 -14.24
C ALA A 135 13.22 4.06 -14.41
N ALA A 136 14.33 3.63 -14.99
CA ALA A 136 15.46 4.51 -15.27
C ALA A 136 15.17 5.47 -16.42
N VAL A 137 15.61 6.72 -16.31
CA VAL A 137 15.52 7.73 -17.40
C VAL A 137 16.41 7.34 -18.57
N SER A 138 17.59 6.78 -18.31
CA SER A 138 18.53 6.38 -19.36
C SER A 138 18.90 4.91 -19.25
N LYS A 139 19.12 4.27 -20.39
CA LYS A 139 19.55 2.87 -20.46
C LYS A 139 20.85 2.68 -19.69
N GLY A 140 20.86 1.66 -18.82
CA GLY A 140 22.00 1.33 -17.97
C GLY A 140 22.44 2.44 -17.01
N PHE A 141 21.60 3.44 -16.76
CA PHE A 141 21.97 4.69 -16.06
C PHE A 141 23.17 5.42 -16.70
N ALA A 142 23.42 5.20 -17.98
CA ALA A 142 24.61 5.73 -18.64
C ALA A 142 24.51 7.22 -19.00
N GLY A 143 23.33 7.84 -18.95
CA GLY A 143 23.09 9.22 -19.31
C GLY A 143 23.31 9.54 -20.80
N ARG A 144 23.22 8.52 -21.67
CA ARG A 144 23.54 8.65 -23.11
C ARG A 144 22.35 8.41 -24.02
N GLU A 145 21.50 7.48 -23.66
CA GLU A 145 20.33 7.06 -24.43
C GLU A 145 19.14 6.97 -23.48
N LEU A 146 18.03 7.60 -23.87
CA LEU A 146 16.78 7.53 -23.11
C LEU A 146 16.17 6.14 -23.20
N THR A 147 15.49 5.72 -22.16
CA THR A 147 14.63 4.55 -22.18
C THR A 147 13.34 4.81 -22.97
N ASP A 148 12.63 3.79 -23.32
CA ASP A 148 11.26 3.92 -23.85
C ASP A 148 10.30 4.28 -22.72
N MET A 149 10.22 5.57 -22.39
CA MET A 149 9.39 6.05 -21.28
C MET A 149 7.90 5.83 -21.53
N GLU A 150 7.43 5.90 -22.77
CA GLU A 150 6.02 5.66 -23.09
C GLU A 150 5.65 4.19 -22.87
N GLY A 151 6.49 3.27 -23.37
CA GLY A 151 6.31 1.84 -23.14
C GLY A 151 6.41 1.47 -21.66
N LEU A 152 7.38 2.02 -20.93
CA LEU A 152 7.54 1.77 -19.50
C LEU A 152 6.38 2.34 -18.67
N LEU A 153 5.85 3.51 -19.01
CA LEU A 153 4.67 4.07 -18.37
C LEU A 153 3.45 3.18 -18.63
N ALA A 154 3.24 2.75 -19.87
CA ALA A 154 2.16 1.85 -20.24
C ALA A 154 2.29 0.47 -19.55
N ALA A 155 3.52 0.02 -19.28
CA ALA A 155 3.80 -1.21 -18.51
C ALA A 155 3.62 -1.06 -17.00
N GLY A 156 3.38 0.17 -16.49
CA GLY A 156 3.05 0.43 -15.08
C GLY A 156 4.18 1.06 -14.25
N ALA A 157 5.18 1.70 -14.88
CA ALA A 157 6.15 2.48 -14.12
C ALA A 157 5.46 3.61 -13.35
N ALA A 158 5.77 3.75 -12.06
CA ALA A 158 5.20 4.79 -11.20
C ALA A 158 5.88 6.16 -11.41
N GLY A 159 7.03 6.18 -12.04
CA GLY A 159 7.83 7.37 -12.34
C GLY A 159 9.18 6.99 -12.93
N PHE A 160 10.05 7.97 -13.03
CA PHE A 160 11.40 7.80 -13.61
C PHE A 160 12.46 8.43 -12.70
N THR A 161 13.64 7.80 -12.64
CA THR A 161 14.75 8.22 -11.80
C THR A 161 16.10 8.10 -12.53
#